data_68d4ff8afb67beca9e245e412cf435ca
#
_entry.id   68d4ff8afb67beca9e245e412cf435ca
#
_cell.length_a   1.000
_cell.length_b   1.000
_cell.length_c   1.000
_cell.angle_alpha   90.00
_cell.angle_beta   90.00
_cell.angle_gamma   90.00
#
_symmetry.space_group_name_H-M   'P 1'
#
loop_
_entity.id
_entity.type
_entity.pdbx_description
1 polymer ?
#
loop_
_entity_poly.entity_id
_entity_poly.type
_entity_poly.pdbx_seq_one_letter_code
_entity_poly.pdbx_strand_id
1 'polypeptide(L)'
;MQKKLSLKFIHIFVSSLLVIMALFFIGTQKPYIKEIEAAELDHPAFSFLQEGQYILDITYENGTGNRIIVYSKAISAPESDMAYTELAEYEITEENGTVQILLDLEQGTHSVELAFENSERNLATEPGTFCRIQIQSVALENHDGYFLSALYIACAAIILLCGWTGTLRRYDRILLLAGIGLAASVPLFSDNLCKGDDLLYHITRLEGIYQGLQNGEFPVRINPLQSGGYGNLSPTMYPSLFLYPVAILRFFGVSAMLCYKVLLTAMNIATAFLSFYAVRAITGSEKSAWLMSVLYTFATYRLTNLYYRAALGESLAMVFLPLLLWGTYEIFYGQEKKWFLMVLGVTGVLESHVLSFEMCLIFLGIEGILWLIHSIAIKRENIKSRIMALLKAVFGTLCLNAAFLVPFLYYAGQDFQAFHMPMEVAGSGVYLTQMFQLFSPADGTNLLQGTAQGEMSLSVGLTLLAGVLIFLVQLVTDDAENVAARMGKHCLCYGVLCLLLASWICPWDKLQELPVFSVLAQSLQFAWRFLSPATLFLCAVSSVSVVWLEKKSNRFTVYGVCLLYTSPSPRDTR
;
A
#
# COMPACT_ATOMS: atom_id res chain seq x y z
N MET A 1 -18.92 -32.46 -18.57
CA MET A 1 -17.61 -32.93 -18.09
C MET A 1 -16.60 -31.78 -17.94
N GLN A 2 -16.45 -30.87 -18.89
CA GLN A 2 -15.56 -29.72 -18.81
C GLN A 2 -15.81 -28.78 -17.60
N LYS A 3 -17.08 -28.47 -17.24
CA LYS A 3 -17.43 -27.67 -16.08
C LYS A 3 -17.01 -28.28 -14.73
N LYS A 4 -17.00 -29.61 -14.60
CA LYS A 4 -16.55 -30.32 -13.39
C LYS A 4 -15.02 -30.34 -13.25
N LEU A 5 -14.30 -30.31 -14.37
CA LEU A 5 -12.83 -30.30 -14.38
C LEU A 5 -12.28 -28.92 -13.99
N SER A 6 -12.91 -27.83 -14.49
CA SER A 6 -12.52 -26.45 -14.16
C SER A 6 -12.71 -26.10 -12.68
N LEU A 7 -13.74 -26.65 -12.02
CA LEU A 7 -14.05 -26.42 -10.62
C LEU A 7 -13.04 -27.07 -9.66
N LYS A 8 -12.62 -28.32 -9.97
CA LYS A 8 -11.56 -28.99 -9.20
C LYS A 8 -10.22 -28.23 -9.33
N PHE A 9 -9.99 -27.61 -10.49
CA PHE A 9 -8.78 -26.83 -10.73
C PHE A 9 -8.68 -25.60 -9.81
N ILE A 10 -9.77 -24.87 -9.55
CA ILE A 10 -9.77 -23.70 -8.65
C ILE A 10 -9.38 -24.11 -7.22
N HIS A 11 -9.96 -25.19 -6.69
CA HIS A 11 -9.61 -25.65 -5.34
C HIS A 11 -8.16 -26.12 -5.25
N ILE A 12 -7.69 -26.85 -6.27
CA ILE A 12 -6.29 -27.27 -6.36
C ILE A 12 -5.38 -26.05 -6.44
N PHE A 13 -5.70 -25.08 -7.30
CA PHE A 13 -4.90 -23.87 -7.48
C PHE A 13 -4.77 -23.07 -6.18
N VAL A 14 -5.89 -22.75 -5.50
CA VAL A 14 -5.87 -21.97 -4.25
C VAL A 14 -5.16 -22.75 -3.14
N SER A 15 -5.41 -24.07 -3.02
CA SER A 15 -4.72 -24.88 -2.02
C SER A 15 -3.22 -24.99 -2.30
N SER A 16 -2.82 -25.15 -3.59
CA SER A 16 -1.40 -25.17 -3.97
C SER A 16 -0.72 -23.83 -3.63
N LEU A 17 -1.41 -22.71 -3.89
CA LEU A 17 -0.90 -21.40 -3.52
C LEU A 17 -0.66 -21.29 -2.00
N LEU A 18 -1.64 -21.71 -1.18
CA LEU A 18 -1.50 -21.70 0.29
C LEU A 18 -0.37 -22.62 0.77
N VAL A 19 -0.19 -23.79 0.16
CA VAL A 19 0.91 -24.71 0.49
C VAL A 19 2.26 -24.10 0.09
N ILE A 20 2.36 -23.50 -1.11
CA ILE A 20 3.58 -22.80 -1.55
C ILE A 20 3.92 -21.67 -0.58
N MET A 21 2.92 -20.92 -0.13
CA MET A 21 3.10 -19.86 0.86
C MET A 21 3.60 -20.42 2.19
N ALA A 22 3.00 -21.50 2.68
CA ALA A 22 3.45 -22.16 3.90
C ALA A 22 4.89 -22.68 3.79
N LEU A 23 5.23 -23.32 2.67
CA LEU A 23 6.58 -23.80 2.40
C LEU A 23 7.60 -22.65 2.27
N PHE A 24 7.19 -21.54 1.67
CA PHE A 24 8.02 -20.36 1.60
C PHE A 24 8.30 -19.79 2.98
N PHE A 25 7.28 -19.68 3.85
CA PHE A 25 7.43 -19.27 5.25
C PHE A 25 8.38 -20.18 6.02
N ILE A 26 8.22 -21.50 5.89
CA ILE A 26 9.13 -22.46 6.53
C ILE A 26 10.55 -22.34 5.96
N GLY A 27 10.68 -22.14 4.65
CA GLY A 27 11.97 -22.02 3.96
C GLY A 27 12.71 -20.72 4.24
N THR A 28 12.01 -19.66 4.63
CA THR A 28 12.57 -18.36 5.00
C THR A 28 12.90 -18.25 6.48
N GLN A 29 12.56 -19.25 7.30
CA GLN A 29 12.95 -19.38 8.70
C GLN A 29 14.46 -19.70 8.80
N LYS A 30 15.29 -18.88 8.20
CA LYS A 30 16.75 -18.94 8.38
C LYS A 30 17.14 -17.97 9.49
N PRO A 31 18.22 -18.24 10.22
CA PRO A 31 18.75 -17.23 11.13
C PRO A 31 18.93 -15.93 10.35
N TYR A 32 18.49 -14.83 10.95
CA TYR A 32 18.74 -13.52 10.39
C TYR A 32 20.24 -13.31 10.33
N ILE A 33 20.77 -13.14 9.15
CA ILE A 33 22.19 -12.83 8.93
C ILE A 33 22.23 -11.61 8.01
N LYS A 34 22.83 -10.54 8.49
CA LYS A 34 23.08 -9.33 7.70
C LYS A 34 24.51 -8.87 7.90
N GLU A 35 25.17 -8.55 6.81
CA GLU A 35 26.48 -7.90 6.78
C GLU A 35 26.29 -6.45 6.34
N ILE A 36 26.99 -5.52 6.98
CA ILE A 36 26.98 -4.10 6.59
C ILE A 36 27.93 -3.91 5.42
N GLU A 37 27.47 -3.25 4.36
CA GLU A 37 28.28 -2.94 3.19
C GLU A 37 29.38 -1.92 3.53
N ALA A 38 30.49 -1.96 2.78
CA ALA A 38 31.66 -1.11 3.02
C ALA A 38 31.31 0.40 3.04
N ALA A 39 30.33 0.82 2.25
CA ALA A 39 29.87 2.21 2.20
C ALA A 39 29.13 2.68 3.47
N GLU A 40 28.63 1.76 4.27
CA GLU A 40 27.86 2.03 5.51
C GLU A 40 28.71 1.87 6.77
N LEU A 41 30.00 1.54 6.65
CA LEU A 41 30.87 1.27 7.80
C LEU A 41 31.23 2.52 8.63
N ASP A 42 31.06 3.72 8.09
CA ASP A 42 31.29 4.97 8.83
C ASP A 42 30.20 5.23 9.91
N HIS A 43 28.97 4.73 9.64
CA HIS A 43 27.84 4.79 10.55
C HIS A 43 27.07 3.47 10.54
N PRO A 44 27.67 2.41 11.09
CA PRO A 44 27.09 1.09 10.99
C PRO A 44 25.84 0.94 11.84
N ALA A 45 24.73 0.58 11.18
CA ALA A 45 23.44 0.40 11.83
C ALA A 45 22.66 -0.79 11.27
N PHE A 46 22.02 -1.54 12.16
CA PHE A 46 21.07 -2.59 11.84
C PHE A 46 19.68 -2.15 12.29
N SER A 47 18.79 -1.88 11.37
CA SER A 47 17.43 -1.43 11.65
C SER A 47 16.44 -2.60 11.63
N PHE A 48 15.34 -2.46 12.42
CA PHE A 48 14.22 -3.42 12.44
C PHE A 48 14.55 -4.81 12.98
N LEU A 49 15.54 -4.93 13.88
CA LEU A 49 15.78 -6.17 14.62
C LEU A 49 14.61 -6.44 15.57
N GLN A 50 14.17 -7.70 15.63
CA GLN A 50 13.13 -8.15 16.56
C GLN A 50 13.74 -8.47 17.91
N GLU A 51 12.88 -8.60 18.94
CA GLU A 51 13.29 -9.14 20.25
C GLU A 51 14.01 -10.49 20.10
N GLY A 52 15.03 -10.72 20.88
CA GLY A 52 15.79 -11.97 20.89
C GLY A 52 17.29 -11.80 21.00
N GLN A 53 17.99 -12.90 20.94
CA GLN A 53 19.44 -12.94 21.06
C GLN A 53 20.11 -12.89 19.68
N TYR A 54 21.15 -12.06 19.58
CA TYR A 54 21.93 -11.87 18.37
C TYR A 54 23.42 -11.98 18.69
N ILE A 55 24.18 -12.54 17.73
CA ILE A 55 25.63 -12.49 17.73
C ILE A 55 26.06 -11.42 16.72
N LEU A 56 26.90 -10.51 17.17
CA LEU A 56 27.49 -9.45 16.38
C LEU A 56 28.98 -9.73 16.21
N ASP A 57 29.39 -10.04 15.00
CA ASP A 57 30.79 -10.25 14.61
C ASP A 57 31.34 -8.96 13.99
N ILE A 58 32.36 -8.38 14.61
CA ILE A 58 32.97 -7.11 14.21
C ILE A 58 34.45 -7.33 13.92
N THR A 59 34.89 -6.99 12.73
CA THR A 59 36.32 -6.90 12.36
C THR A 59 36.69 -5.42 12.26
N TYR A 60 37.80 -5.05 12.90
CA TYR A 60 38.28 -3.68 13.00
C TYR A 60 39.78 -3.56 12.78
N GLU A 61 40.21 -2.34 12.44
CA GLU A 61 41.63 -1.92 12.33
C GLU A 61 41.84 -0.61 13.08
N ASN A 62 43.09 -0.35 13.48
CA ASN A 62 43.51 0.84 14.23
C ASN A 62 42.74 1.05 15.55
N GLY A 63 42.38 -0.04 16.24
CA GLY A 63 41.48 -0.01 17.38
C GLY A 63 42.13 0.34 18.71
N THR A 64 43.47 0.32 18.83
CA THR A 64 44.18 0.47 20.12
C THR A 64 43.82 1.77 20.84
N GLY A 65 43.39 1.65 22.10
CA GLY A 65 42.96 2.80 22.90
C GLY A 65 41.54 3.26 22.64
N ASN A 66 40.79 2.52 21.87
CA ASN A 66 39.35 2.74 21.63
C ASN A 66 38.52 1.64 22.31
N ARG A 67 37.24 1.92 22.43
CA ARG A 67 36.22 0.94 22.81
C ARG A 67 35.12 0.92 21.75
N ILE A 68 34.57 -0.24 21.51
CA ILE A 68 33.38 -0.41 20.67
C ILE A 68 32.18 -0.35 21.60
N ILE A 69 31.25 0.58 21.31
CA ILE A 69 29.99 0.66 22.02
C ILE A 69 28.87 0.26 21.06
N VAL A 70 28.00 -0.58 21.53
CA VAL A 70 26.81 -1.01 20.81
C VAL A 70 25.61 -0.36 21.47
N TYR A 71 24.92 0.47 20.72
CA TYR A 71 23.73 1.15 21.14
C TYR A 71 22.48 0.49 20.54
N SER A 72 21.43 0.38 21.34
CA SER A 72 20.10 0.00 20.86
C SER A 72 19.17 1.18 21.03
N LYS A 73 18.34 1.38 20.02
CA LYS A 73 17.17 2.26 20.07
C LYS A 73 15.94 1.44 19.75
N ALA A 74 15.00 1.34 20.69
CA ALA A 74 13.70 0.78 20.36
C ALA A 74 13.02 1.68 19.32
N ILE A 75 12.56 1.10 18.20
CA ILE A 75 11.89 1.84 17.13
C ILE A 75 10.59 2.48 17.64
N SER A 76 10.03 1.92 18.71
CA SER A 76 8.91 2.48 19.44
C SER A 76 9.28 3.63 20.39
N ALA A 77 10.57 3.92 20.58
CA ALA A 77 10.98 5.03 21.44
C ALA A 77 10.82 6.37 20.71
N PRO A 78 10.47 7.43 21.43
CA PRO A 78 10.31 8.77 20.88
C PRO A 78 11.61 9.31 20.26
N GLU A 79 11.51 10.02 19.15
CA GLU A 79 12.68 10.64 18.47
C GLU A 79 13.45 11.65 19.32
N SER A 80 12.84 12.27 20.32
CA SER A 80 13.48 13.29 21.18
C SER A 80 14.18 12.70 22.40
N ASP A 81 13.78 11.53 22.89
CA ASP A 81 14.63 10.73 23.73
C ASP A 81 15.49 9.90 22.77
N MET A 82 16.60 10.48 22.36
CA MET A 82 17.75 9.72 21.88
C MET A 82 18.35 8.92 23.06
N ALA A 83 17.51 8.23 23.79
CA ALA A 83 17.93 7.20 24.73
C ALA A 83 18.35 5.98 23.90
N TYR A 84 19.49 6.15 23.23
CA TYR A 84 20.27 4.98 22.89
C TYR A 84 20.57 4.30 24.22
N THR A 85 20.04 3.13 24.41
CA THR A 85 20.42 2.28 25.51
C THR A 85 21.72 1.60 25.10
N GLU A 86 22.77 1.80 25.86
CA GLU A 86 24.00 1.06 25.69
C GLU A 86 23.73 -0.40 26.02
N LEU A 87 23.91 -1.28 25.03
CA LEU A 87 23.72 -2.72 25.18
C LEU A 87 25.00 -3.46 25.57
N ALA A 88 26.11 -3.03 25.01
CA ALA A 88 27.39 -3.67 25.23
C ALA A 88 28.53 -2.67 24.99
N GLU A 89 29.59 -2.83 25.79
CA GLU A 89 30.84 -2.13 25.65
C GLU A 89 31.98 -3.14 25.56
N TYR A 90 32.92 -2.94 24.64
CA TYR A 90 34.10 -3.79 24.46
C TYR A 90 35.35 -2.93 24.35
N GLU A 91 36.26 -3.08 25.34
CA GLU A 91 37.58 -2.43 25.32
C GLU A 91 38.51 -3.12 24.33
N ILE A 92 39.11 -2.35 23.45
CA ILE A 92 40.02 -2.85 22.42
C ILE A 92 41.46 -2.80 22.93
N THR A 93 42.06 -3.97 23.00
CA THR A 93 43.46 -4.12 23.45
C THR A 93 44.44 -4.34 22.31
N GLU A 94 43.96 -4.77 21.13
CA GLU A 94 44.73 -5.07 19.95
C GLU A 94 44.55 -4.00 18.85
N GLU A 95 45.57 -3.76 18.05
CA GLU A 95 45.53 -2.78 16.95
C GLU A 95 44.50 -3.20 15.89
N ASN A 96 44.51 -4.47 15.50
CA ASN A 96 43.58 -5.06 14.55
C ASN A 96 43.03 -6.37 15.12
N GLY A 97 41.73 -6.62 14.93
CA GLY A 97 41.13 -7.81 15.48
C GLY A 97 39.70 -8.09 15.03
N THR A 98 39.18 -9.17 15.58
CA THR A 98 37.76 -9.53 15.46
C THR A 98 37.17 -9.74 16.84
N VAL A 99 36.05 -9.13 17.12
CA VAL A 99 35.30 -9.29 18.36
C VAL A 99 33.91 -9.84 18.07
N GLN A 100 33.46 -10.71 18.98
CA GLN A 100 32.12 -11.26 18.96
C GLN A 100 31.36 -10.79 20.19
N ILE A 101 30.24 -10.10 19.97
CA ILE A 101 29.40 -9.55 21.02
C ILE A 101 28.03 -10.24 20.99
N LEU A 102 27.58 -10.76 22.13
CA LEU A 102 26.23 -11.29 22.29
C LEU A 102 25.30 -10.14 22.71
N LEU A 103 24.26 -9.90 21.93
CA LEU A 103 23.23 -8.91 22.22
C LEU A 103 21.94 -9.61 22.64
N ASP A 104 21.28 -9.09 23.65
CA ASP A 104 19.93 -9.51 24.05
C ASP A 104 18.99 -8.31 23.89
N LEU A 105 18.12 -8.36 22.87
CA LEU A 105 17.17 -7.31 22.56
C LEU A 105 15.86 -7.60 23.30
N GLU A 106 15.46 -6.66 24.13
CA GLU A 106 14.20 -6.72 24.87
C GLU A 106 12.98 -6.70 23.92
N GLN A 107 11.78 -6.83 24.49
CA GLN A 107 10.55 -6.89 23.72
C GLN A 107 10.37 -5.65 22.84
N GLY A 108 10.17 -5.87 21.54
CA GLY A 108 9.92 -4.83 20.55
C GLY A 108 10.78 -4.93 19.30
N THR A 109 10.78 -3.86 18.52
CA THR A 109 11.62 -3.72 17.33
C THR A 109 12.70 -2.68 17.60
N HIS A 110 13.94 -3.01 17.29
CA HIS A 110 15.11 -2.21 17.63
C HIS A 110 15.92 -1.81 16.41
N SER A 111 16.59 -0.66 16.51
CA SER A 111 17.74 -0.30 15.68
C SER A 111 19.00 -0.42 16.54
N VAL A 112 20.00 -1.15 16.05
CA VAL A 112 21.30 -1.31 16.71
C VAL A 112 22.33 -0.53 15.92
N GLU A 113 23.05 0.35 16.61
CA GLU A 113 24.09 1.19 16.05
C GLU A 113 25.42 0.92 16.78
N LEU A 114 26.54 1.03 16.06
CA LEU A 114 27.87 0.84 16.61
C LEU A 114 28.69 2.12 16.48
N ALA A 115 29.47 2.39 17.49
CA ALA A 115 30.41 3.51 17.48
C ALA A 115 31.76 3.12 18.07
N PHE A 116 32.84 3.73 17.58
CA PHE A 116 34.10 3.78 18.26
C PHE A 116 34.13 4.98 19.21
N GLU A 117 34.46 4.76 20.46
CA GLU A 117 34.76 5.82 21.42
C GLU A 117 36.16 5.64 21.98
N ASN A 118 36.84 6.76 22.24
CA ASN A 118 38.15 6.73 22.87
C ASN A 118 38.02 6.40 24.35
N SER A 119 38.73 5.37 24.82
CA SER A 119 38.69 4.92 26.22
C SER A 119 39.29 5.94 27.21
N GLU A 120 40.22 6.77 26.75
CA GLU A 120 40.69 7.96 27.48
C GLU A 120 40.24 9.19 26.68
N ARG A 121 39.47 10.10 27.25
CA ARG A 121 39.00 11.36 26.63
C ARG A 121 40.14 12.26 26.09
N ASN A 122 41.23 11.67 25.64
CA ASN A 122 42.36 12.31 25.01
C ASN A 122 42.13 12.43 23.51
N LEU A 123 41.96 13.64 23.04
CA LEU A 123 41.70 14.10 21.68
C LEU A 123 42.76 13.74 20.61
N ALA A 124 43.68 12.82 20.87
CA ALA A 124 44.88 12.61 20.01
C ALA A 124 44.94 11.24 19.31
N THR A 125 44.05 10.31 19.59
CA THR A 125 44.02 9.03 18.84
C THR A 125 42.92 9.09 17.79
N GLU A 126 43.30 8.74 16.55
CA GLU A 126 42.32 8.60 15.48
C GLU A 126 41.34 7.47 15.82
N PRO A 127 40.01 7.63 15.53
CA PRO A 127 39.05 6.58 15.78
C PRO A 127 39.41 5.33 14.99
N GLY A 128 39.20 4.14 15.57
CA GLY A 128 39.35 2.87 14.85
C GLY A 128 38.40 2.80 13.66
N THR A 129 38.72 1.88 12.75
CA THR A 129 37.94 1.70 11.53
C THR A 129 37.26 0.33 11.53
N PHE A 130 35.96 0.28 11.26
CA PHE A 130 35.27 -0.97 11.03
C PHE A 130 35.60 -1.50 9.63
N CYS A 131 36.04 -2.76 9.53
CA CYS A 131 36.31 -3.42 8.27
C CYS A 131 35.19 -4.33 7.81
N ARG A 132 34.52 -4.97 8.78
CA ARG A 132 33.41 -5.87 8.54
C ARG A 132 32.53 -5.95 9.78
N ILE A 133 31.23 -5.87 9.59
CA ILE A 133 30.28 -6.06 10.67
C ILE A 133 29.16 -6.99 10.18
N GLN A 134 28.93 -8.08 10.91
CA GLN A 134 27.87 -9.04 10.63
C GLN A 134 27.05 -9.27 11.89
N ILE A 135 25.71 -9.26 11.76
CA ILE A 135 24.80 -9.64 12.82
C ILE A 135 24.04 -10.90 12.44
N GLN A 136 23.92 -11.81 13.40
CA GLN A 136 23.20 -13.07 13.23
C GLN A 136 22.30 -13.34 14.44
N SER A 137 21.04 -13.73 14.20
CA SER A 137 20.16 -14.19 15.28
C SER A 137 20.60 -15.57 15.82
N VAL A 138 20.61 -15.72 17.14
CA VAL A 138 21.03 -16.99 17.81
C VAL A 138 19.91 -18.01 17.82
N ALA A 139 18.68 -17.60 17.94
CA ALA A 139 17.53 -18.50 18.05
C ALA A 139 16.51 -18.25 16.94
N LEU A 140 16.04 -19.35 16.34
CA LEU A 140 14.91 -19.40 15.42
C LEU A 140 13.59 -19.55 16.22
N GLU A 141 13.29 -18.66 17.14
CA GLU A 141 11.98 -18.65 17.79
C GLU A 141 11.01 -17.70 17.10
N ASN A 142 10.88 -17.85 15.78
CA ASN A 142 9.80 -17.17 15.09
C ASN A 142 8.54 -18.05 15.12
N HIS A 143 7.91 -18.15 16.30
CA HIS A 143 6.64 -18.87 16.47
C HIS A 143 5.57 -18.41 15.48
N ASP A 144 5.59 -17.13 15.10
CA ASP A 144 4.66 -16.55 14.14
C ASP A 144 4.74 -17.22 12.76
N GLY A 145 5.93 -17.48 12.26
CA GLY A 145 6.14 -18.13 10.96
C GLY A 145 5.64 -19.57 10.93
N TYR A 146 5.90 -20.35 11.99
CA TYR A 146 5.39 -21.72 12.09
C TYR A 146 3.89 -21.75 12.29
N PHE A 147 3.33 -20.87 13.12
CA PHE A 147 1.89 -20.75 13.33
C PHE A 147 1.16 -20.41 12.03
N LEU A 148 1.65 -19.42 11.27
CA LEU A 148 1.06 -19.04 9.98
C LEU A 148 1.19 -20.15 8.94
N SER A 149 2.33 -20.83 8.88
CA SER A 149 2.52 -21.96 7.98
C SER A 149 1.54 -23.08 8.28
N ALA A 150 1.35 -23.39 9.56
CA ALA A 150 0.36 -24.39 10.01
C ALA A 150 -1.07 -23.96 9.65
N LEU A 151 -1.41 -22.68 9.83
CA LEU A 151 -2.71 -22.12 9.45
C LEU A 151 -2.95 -22.21 7.94
N TYR A 152 -1.97 -21.87 7.11
CA TYR A 152 -2.09 -22.00 5.64
C TYR A 152 -2.25 -23.43 5.19
N ILE A 153 -1.49 -24.38 5.77
CA ILE A 153 -1.62 -25.82 5.48
C ILE A 153 -3.01 -26.33 5.89
N ALA A 154 -3.50 -25.94 7.06
CA ALA A 154 -4.83 -26.29 7.53
C ALA A 154 -5.92 -25.73 6.61
N CYS A 155 -5.83 -24.47 6.21
CA CYS A 155 -6.74 -23.85 5.23
C CYS A 155 -6.69 -24.56 3.88
N ALA A 156 -5.50 -24.92 3.38
CA ALA A 156 -5.34 -25.67 2.13
C ALA A 156 -6.00 -27.04 2.21
N ALA A 157 -5.80 -27.77 3.33
CA ALA A 157 -6.42 -29.08 3.55
C ALA A 157 -7.95 -29.00 3.61
N ILE A 158 -8.49 -27.98 4.32
CA ILE A 158 -9.94 -27.75 4.39
C ILE A 158 -10.50 -27.45 3.00
N ILE A 159 -9.86 -26.59 2.21
CA ILE A 159 -10.28 -26.23 0.87
C ILE A 159 -10.27 -27.46 -0.06
N LEU A 160 -9.24 -28.31 0.01
CA LEU A 160 -9.16 -29.56 -0.77
C LEU A 160 -10.25 -30.54 -0.37
N LEU A 161 -10.46 -30.77 0.93
CA LEU A 161 -11.50 -31.66 1.43
C LEU A 161 -12.91 -31.20 1.00
N CYS A 162 -13.20 -29.93 1.18
CA CYS A 162 -14.46 -29.34 0.80
C CYS A 162 -14.65 -29.29 -0.73
N GLY A 163 -13.56 -29.12 -1.49
CA GLY A 163 -13.56 -29.24 -2.95
C GLY A 163 -13.86 -30.65 -3.41
N TRP A 164 -13.30 -31.67 -2.72
CA TRP A 164 -13.57 -33.08 -3.00
C TRP A 164 -15.04 -33.44 -2.78
N THR A 165 -15.60 -33.05 -1.63
CA THR A 165 -17.02 -33.29 -1.29
C THR A 165 -17.98 -32.44 -2.11
N GLY A 166 -17.51 -31.42 -2.83
CA GLY A 166 -18.33 -30.50 -3.59
C GLY A 166 -19.09 -29.48 -2.74
N THR A 167 -18.82 -29.43 -1.43
CA THR A 167 -19.52 -28.57 -0.46
C THR A 167 -19.22 -27.07 -0.72
N LEU A 168 -18.04 -26.76 -1.27
CA LEU A 168 -17.60 -25.38 -1.53
C LEU A 168 -17.96 -24.84 -2.93
N ARG A 169 -18.70 -25.56 -3.76
CA ARG A 169 -19.00 -25.09 -5.13
C ARG A 169 -19.65 -23.72 -5.20
N ARG A 170 -20.48 -23.38 -4.21
CA ARG A 170 -21.10 -22.05 -4.11
C ARG A 170 -20.11 -20.95 -3.73
N TYR A 171 -18.94 -21.31 -3.19
CA TYR A 171 -17.90 -20.41 -2.73
C TYR A 171 -16.73 -20.28 -3.70
N ASP A 172 -16.74 -20.96 -4.85
CA ASP A 172 -15.64 -20.92 -5.83
C ASP A 172 -15.21 -19.50 -6.20
N ARG A 173 -16.19 -18.59 -6.34
CA ARG A 173 -15.91 -17.18 -6.63
C ARG A 173 -15.14 -16.51 -5.49
N ILE A 174 -15.57 -16.75 -4.25
CA ILE A 174 -14.93 -16.20 -3.06
C ILE A 174 -13.50 -16.70 -2.95
N LEU A 175 -13.30 -18.01 -3.14
CA LEU A 175 -11.97 -18.62 -3.09
C LEU A 175 -11.04 -18.08 -4.17
N LEU A 176 -11.53 -17.89 -5.39
CA LEU A 176 -10.71 -17.35 -6.47
C LEU A 176 -10.34 -15.89 -6.23
N LEU A 177 -11.28 -15.06 -5.73
CA LEU A 177 -10.99 -13.67 -5.38
C LEU A 177 -9.98 -13.58 -4.23
N ALA A 178 -10.15 -14.43 -3.20
CA ALA A 178 -9.16 -14.53 -2.12
C ALA A 178 -7.79 -14.97 -2.67
N GLY A 179 -7.76 -15.93 -3.59
CA GLY A 179 -6.55 -16.40 -4.27
C GLY A 179 -5.83 -15.30 -5.05
N ILE A 180 -6.57 -14.40 -5.74
CA ILE A 180 -6.00 -13.23 -6.42
C ILE A 180 -5.34 -12.29 -5.39
N GLY A 181 -6.02 -11.99 -4.28
CA GLY A 181 -5.45 -11.15 -3.22
C GLY A 181 -4.23 -11.77 -2.55
N LEU A 182 -4.27 -13.08 -2.28
CA LEU A 182 -3.13 -13.82 -1.73
C LEU A 182 -1.95 -13.86 -2.69
N ALA A 183 -2.18 -14.05 -3.99
CA ALA A 183 -1.12 -14.00 -4.99
C ALA A 183 -0.42 -12.63 -5.05
N ALA A 184 -1.19 -11.54 -4.89
CA ALA A 184 -0.61 -10.20 -4.78
C ALA A 184 0.16 -9.99 -3.46
N SER A 185 -0.07 -10.83 -2.44
CA SER A 185 0.56 -10.75 -1.11
C SER A 185 1.84 -11.58 -1.00
N VAL A 186 2.26 -12.28 -2.06
CA VAL A 186 3.48 -13.11 -2.05
C VAL A 186 4.73 -12.38 -1.52
N PRO A 187 4.99 -11.08 -1.83
CA PRO A 187 6.14 -10.37 -1.27
C PRO A 187 6.14 -10.26 0.25
N LEU A 188 4.99 -10.39 0.92
CA LEU A 188 4.86 -10.30 2.38
C LEU A 188 5.30 -11.57 3.12
N PHE A 189 5.58 -12.65 2.40
CA PHE A 189 5.99 -13.94 2.99
C PHE A 189 7.50 -14.04 3.25
N SER A 190 8.27 -13.02 2.90
CA SER A 190 9.66 -12.88 3.36
C SER A 190 9.68 -12.47 4.84
N ASP A 191 10.73 -12.82 5.58
CA ASP A 191 10.89 -12.42 6.99
C ASP A 191 10.97 -10.90 7.15
N ASN A 192 11.44 -10.21 6.13
CA ASN A 192 11.60 -8.77 6.11
C ASN A 192 10.51 -8.07 5.30
N LEU A 193 10.26 -6.79 5.61
CA LEU A 193 9.57 -5.85 4.74
C LEU A 193 10.62 -4.99 4.02
N CYS A 194 10.35 -4.61 2.78
CA CYS A 194 11.18 -3.60 2.12
C CYS A 194 11.15 -2.31 2.95
N LYS A 195 12.33 -1.72 3.18
CA LYS A 195 12.45 -0.40 3.81
C LYS A 195 11.80 0.62 2.86
N GLY A 196 10.52 0.90 3.08
CA GLY A 196 9.79 1.93 2.35
C GLY A 196 9.83 3.26 3.09
N ASP A 197 9.57 4.35 2.38
CA ASP A 197 9.67 5.72 2.91
C ASP A 197 8.79 5.91 4.17
N ASP A 198 7.56 5.37 4.15
CA ASP A 198 6.57 5.58 5.20
C ASP A 198 6.44 4.38 6.18
N LEU A 199 7.24 3.30 6.00
CA LEU A 199 7.05 2.05 6.74
C LEU A 199 7.17 2.24 8.26
N LEU A 200 8.25 2.87 8.70
CA LEU A 200 8.50 3.12 10.12
C LEU A 200 7.38 3.94 10.76
N TYR A 201 6.96 5.00 10.08
CA TYR A 201 5.86 5.84 10.54
C TYR A 201 4.57 5.04 10.77
N HIS A 202 4.23 4.13 9.85
CA HIS A 202 3.01 3.34 9.97
C HIS A 202 3.10 2.23 11.03
N ILE A 203 4.27 1.61 11.21
CA ILE A 203 4.50 0.66 12.31
C ILE A 203 4.40 1.38 13.67
N THR A 204 5.03 2.55 13.79
CA THR A 204 4.94 3.37 15.03
C THR A 204 3.51 3.80 15.32
N ARG A 205 2.69 4.10 14.30
CA ARG A 205 1.26 4.38 14.49
C ARG A 205 0.49 3.17 15.01
N LEU A 206 0.77 1.98 14.47
CA LEU A 206 0.15 0.73 14.94
C LEU A 206 0.49 0.46 16.41
N GLU A 207 1.77 0.55 16.77
CA GLU A 207 2.24 0.38 18.15
C GLU A 207 1.64 1.44 19.09
N GLY A 208 1.57 2.70 18.66
CA GLY A 208 0.96 3.77 19.46
C GLY A 208 -0.53 3.52 19.73
N ILE A 209 -1.27 2.96 18.76
CA ILE A 209 -2.66 2.54 18.98
C ILE A 209 -2.72 1.38 19.98
N TYR A 210 -1.85 0.39 19.85
CA TYR A 210 -1.79 -0.73 20.79
C TYR A 210 -1.50 -0.25 22.22
N GLN A 211 -0.52 0.63 22.42
CA GLN A 211 -0.22 1.19 23.73
C GLN A 211 -1.36 2.04 24.30
N GLY A 212 -1.99 2.89 23.49
CA GLY A 212 -3.17 3.64 23.92
C GLY A 212 -4.30 2.73 24.38
N LEU A 213 -4.56 1.64 23.65
CA LEU A 213 -5.55 0.63 24.05
C LEU A 213 -5.16 -0.10 25.34
N GLN A 214 -3.88 -0.40 25.56
CA GLN A 214 -3.39 -0.97 26.84
C GLN A 214 -3.64 -0.02 28.02
N ASN A 215 -3.52 1.28 27.79
CA ASN A 215 -3.81 2.31 28.80
C ASN A 215 -5.32 2.58 28.98
N GLY A 216 -6.18 1.84 28.26
CA GLY A 216 -7.64 2.00 28.34
C GLY A 216 -8.18 3.17 27.51
N GLU A 217 -7.41 3.75 26.60
CA GLU A 217 -7.83 4.84 25.74
C GLU A 217 -8.57 4.31 24.51
N PHE A 218 -9.79 4.75 24.30
CA PHE A 218 -10.56 4.49 23.08
C PHE A 218 -11.56 5.61 22.79
N PRO A 219 -11.50 6.21 21.58
CA PRO A 219 -10.47 6.09 20.55
C PRO A 219 -9.15 6.75 20.99
N VAL A 220 -8.02 6.17 20.57
CA VAL A 220 -6.67 6.71 20.83
C VAL A 220 -6.51 8.03 20.06
N ARG A 221 -6.15 9.09 20.75
CA ARG A 221 -6.06 10.46 20.18
C ARG A 221 -4.62 10.96 20.04
N ILE A 222 -3.74 10.47 20.87
CA ILE A 222 -2.33 10.84 20.91
C ILE A 222 -1.51 9.56 20.72
N ASN A 223 -0.50 9.61 19.86
CA ASN A 223 0.47 8.54 19.75
C ASN A 223 1.57 8.79 20.80
N PRO A 224 1.64 7.99 21.88
CA PRO A 224 2.58 8.24 22.97
C PRO A 224 4.05 7.98 22.59
N LEU A 225 4.30 7.26 21.49
CA LEU A 225 5.64 6.82 21.08
C LEU A 225 6.41 7.86 20.27
N GLN A 226 5.80 8.98 19.97
CA GLN A 226 6.44 10.03 19.16
C GLN A 226 6.76 11.27 19.96
N SER A 227 7.59 12.15 19.39
CA SER A 227 7.97 13.45 20.00
C SER A 227 8.61 13.31 21.40
N GLY A 228 9.50 12.32 21.59
CA GLY A 228 10.22 12.18 22.86
C GLY A 228 9.38 11.71 24.05
N GLY A 229 8.32 10.92 23.82
CA GLY A 229 7.41 10.52 24.89
C GLY A 229 6.34 11.55 25.24
N TYR A 230 6.43 12.77 24.69
CA TYR A 230 5.36 13.77 24.82
C TYR A 230 4.13 13.42 24.00
N GLY A 231 4.28 12.52 23.03
CA GLY A 231 3.25 12.12 22.09
C GLY A 231 2.99 13.14 20.99
N ASN A 232 2.26 12.71 19.96
CA ASN A 232 1.75 13.59 18.93
C ASN A 232 0.31 13.28 18.54
N LEU A 233 -0.31 14.21 17.80
CA LEU A 233 -1.72 14.11 17.37
C LEU A 233 -1.90 13.24 16.12
N SER A 234 -0.94 12.38 15.73
CA SER A 234 -1.08 11.58 14.51
C SER A 234 -2.36 10.74 14.45
N PRO A 235 -2.87 10.09 15.51
CA PRO A 235 -4.15 9.37 15.43
C PRO A 235 -5.38 10.26 15.26
N THR A 236 -5.27 11.54 15.59
CA THR A 236 -6.32 12.55 15.42
C THR A 236 -6.27 13.21 14.05
N MET A 237 -5.06 13.45 13.51
CA MET A 237 -4.86 14.15 12.24
C MET A 237 -4.75 13.20 11.04
N TYR A 238 -4.43 11.94 11.27
CA TYR A 238 -4.34 10.91 10.25
C TYR A 238 -5.27 9.74 10.60
N PRO A 239 -6.21 9.34 9.72
CA PRO A 239 -7.22 8.32 10.04
C PRO A 239 -6.59 6.99 10.45
N SER A 240 -7.12 6.36 11.49
CA SER A 240 -6.54 5.16 12.09
C SER A 240 -7.52 3.99 12.22
N LEU A 241 -8.75 4.10 11.71
CA LEU A 241 -9.81 3.09 11.86
C LEU A 241 -9.32 1.68 11.51
N PHE A 242 -8.63 1.53 10.38
CA PHE A 242 -8.20 0.23 9.88
C PHE A 242 -6.95 -0.34 10.58
N LEU A 243 -6.30 0.43 11.43
CA LEU A 243 -5.19 -0.07 12.28
C LEU A 243 -5.71 -0.76 13.55
N TYR A 244 -6.88 -0.38 14.08
CA TYR A 244 -7.41 -0.99 15.30
C TYR A 244 -7.56 -2.51 15.23
N PRO A 245 -8.14 -3.13 14.17
CA PRO A 245 -8.27 -4.59 14.11
C PRO A 245 -6.94 -5.33 14.23
N VAL A 246 -5.87 -4.78 13.62
CA VAL A 246 -4.55 -5.41 13.67
C VAL A 246 -3.78 -5.04 14.94
N ALA A 247 -4.01 -3.86 15.53
CA ALA A 247 -3.48 -3.52 16.84
C ALA A 247 -4.04 -4.43 17.96
N ILE A 248 -5.30 -4.90 17.81
CA ILE A 248 -5.87 -5.89 18.74
C ILE A 248 -5.10 -7.23 18.70
N LEU A 249 -4.52 -7.62 17.55
CA LEU A 249 -3.73 -8.85 17.45
C LEU A 249 -2.47 -8.79 18.33
N ARG A 250 -1.95 -7.59 18.62
CA ARG A 250 -0.81 -7.39 19.55
C ARG A 250 -1.11 -7.92 20.95
N PHE A 251 -2.35 -7.87 21.42
CA PHE A 251 -2.75 -8.43 22.73
C PHE A 251 -2.60 -9.95 22.79
N PHE A 252 -2.52 -10.62 21.64
CA PHE A 252 -2.28 -12.06 21.55
C PHE A 252 -0.81 -12.41 21.31
N GLY A 253 0.12 -11.46 21.46
CA GLY A 253 1.55 -11.67 21.27
C GLY A 253 2.01 -11.66 19.82
N VAL A 254 1.14 -11.28 18.86
CA VAL A 254 1.52 -11.17 17.43
C VAL A 254 2.44 -9.97 17.25
N SER A 255 3.57 -10.13 16.57
CA SER A 255 4.51 -9.05 16.33
C SER A 255 3.91 -7.89 15.51
N ALA A 256 4.39 -6.65 15.70
CA ALA A 256 3.91 -5.49 14.93
C ALA A 256 4.12 -5.68 13.43
N MET A 257 5.25 -6.26 13.05
CA MET A 257 5.58 -6.60 11.68
C MET A 257 4.54 -7.54 11.07
N LEU A 258 4.17 -8.60 11.79
CA LEU A 258 3.16 -9.56 11.33
C LEU A 258 1.76 -8.92 11.28
N CYS A 259 1.39 -8.10 12.27
CA CYS A 259 0.15 -7.32 12.25
C CYS A 259 0.06 -6.45 10.99
N TYR A 260 1.16 -5.78 10.63
CA TYR A 260 1.23 -4.98 9.42
C TYR A 260 1.09 -5.83 8.14
N LYS A 261 1.78 -6.98 8.05
CA LYS A 261 1.64 -7.93 6.93
C LYS A 261 0.21 -8.47 6.78
N VAL A 262 -0.44 -8.78 7.90
CA VAL A 262 -1.86 -9.20 7.93
C VAL A 262 -2.76 -8.10 7.36
N LEU A 263 -2.54 -6.84 7.74
CA LEU A 263 -3.28 -5.71 7.20
C LEU A 263 -3.11 -5.60 5.68
N LEU A 264 -1.86 -5.63 5.19
CA LEU A 264 -1.58 -5.53 3.74
C LEU A 264 -2.21 -6.71 2.96
N THR A 265 -2.18 -7.92 3.52
CA THR A 265 -2.83 -9.09 2.93
C THR A 265 -4.35 -8.91 2.86
N ALA A 266 -4.96 -8.43 3.94
CA ALA A 266 -6.40 -8.12 3.97
C ALA A 266 -6.76 -7.04 2.93
N MET A 267 -5.93 -6.01 2.77
CA MET A 267 -6.10 -4.98 1.74
C MET A 267 -6.07 -5.56 0.33
N ASN A 268 -5.14 -6.46 0.02
CA ASN A 268 -5.07 -7.11 -1.29
C ASN A 268 -6.31 -7.95 -1.58
N ILE A 269 -6.76 -8.73 -0.59
CA ILE A 269 -7.98 -9.53 -0.72
C ILE A 269 -9.19 -8.61 -0.92
N ALA A 270 -9.36 -7.59 -0.08
CA ALA A 270 -10.46 -6.63 -0.18
C ALA A 270 -10.47 -5.91 -1.55
N THR A 271 -9.30 -5.53 -2.07
CA THR A 271 -9.17 -4.93 -3.41
C THR A 271 -9.72 -5.85 -4.50
N ALA A 272 -9.35 -7.14 -4.48
CA ALA A 272 -9.85 -8.11 -5.45
C ALA A 272 -11.38 -8.26 -5.39
N PHE A 273 -11.94 -8.29 -4.17
CA PHE A 273 -13.39 -8.38 -3.98
C PHE A 273 -14.12 -7.12 -4.44
N LEU A 274 -13.71 -5.96 -3.93
CA LEU A 274 -14.41 -4.71 -4.20
C LEU A 274 -14.37 -4.34 -5.68
N SER A 275 -13.23 -4.52 -6.35
CA SER A 275 -13.09 -4.25 -7.78
C SER A 275 -13.93 -5.21 -8.62
N PHE A 276 -13.99 -6.50 -8.27
CA PHE A 276 -14.85 -7.47 -8.93
C PHE A 276 -16.33 -7.09 -8.82
N TYR A 277 -16.82 -6.90 -7.58
CA TYR A 277 -18.25 -6.65 -7.37
C TYR A 277 -18.71 -5.31 -7.91
N ALA A 278 -17.86 -4.28 -7.86
CA ALA A 278 -18.14 -2.97 -8.43
C ALA A 278 -18.39 -3.07 -9.94
N VAL A 279 -17.44 -3.60 -10.71
CA VAL A 279 -17.58 -3.68 -12.17
C VAL A 279 -18.67 -4.67 -12.58
N ARG A 280 -18.83 -5.78 -11.86
CA ARG A 280 -19.94 -6.70 -12.10
C ARG A 280 -21.31 -6.05 -11.92
N ALA A 281 -21.46 -5.25 -10.86
CA ALA A 281 -22.72 -4.56 -10.58
C ALA A 281 -23.04 -3.49 -11.63
N ILE A 282 -22.02 -2.76 -12.10
CA ILE A 282 -22.19 -1.69 -13.09
C ILE A 282 -22.45 -2.27 -14.49
N THR A 283 -21.65 -3.24 -14.92
CA THR A 283 -21.64 -3.72 -16.32
C THR A 283 -22.51 -4.96 -16.55
N GLY A 284 -22.84 -5.70 -15.50
CA GLY A 284 -23.47 -7.02 -15.60
C GLY A 284 -22.56 -8.11 -16.16
N SER A 285 -21.29 -7.80 -16.49
CA SER A 285 -20.34 -8.73 -17.12
C SER A 285 -19.43 -9.37 -16.08
N GLU A 286 -19.50 -10.68 -15.92
CA GLU A 286 -18.56 -11.41 -15.06
C GLU A 286 -17.13 -11.39 -15.61
N LYS A 287 -16.95 -11.40 -16.93
CA LYS A 287 -15.61 -11.36 -17.55
C LYS A 287 -14.92 -10.04 -17.30
N SER A 288 -15.62 -8.91 -17.50
CA SER A 288 -15.08 -7.58 -17.16
C SER A 288 -14.75 -7.49 -15.67
N ALA A 289 -15.59 -8.06 -14.79
CA ALA A 289 -15.36 -8.07 -13.36
C ALA A 289 -14.10 -8.84 -12.95
N TRP A 290 -13.87 -10.02 -13.53
CA TRP A 290 -12.65 -10.81 -13.31
C TRP A 290 -11.40 -10.07 -13.80
N LEU A 291 -11.45 -9.50 -15.01
CA LEU A 291 -10.35 -8.70 -15.52
C LEU A 291 -10.06 -7.50 -14.63
N MET A 292 -11.08 -6.76 -14.22
CA MET A 292 -10.92 -5.63 -13.30
C MET A 292 -10.27 -6.05 -11.99
N SER A 293 -10.73 -7.17 -11.41
CA SER A 293 -10.17 -7.70 -10.17
C SER A 293 -8.68 -7.97 -10.28
N VAL A 294 -8.25 -8.62 -11.36
CA VAL A 294 -6.83 -8.91 -11.58
C VAL A 294 -6.05 -7.65 -11.93
N LEU A 295 -6.47 -6.88 -12.94
CA LEU A 295 -5.75 -5.70 -13.40
C LEU A 295 -5.54 -4.70 -12.28
N TYR A 296 -6.58 -4.45 -11.47
CA TYR A 296 -6.50 -3.45 -10.41
C TYR A 296 -5.71 -3.94 -9.19
N THR A 297 -5.85 -5.23 -8.81
CA THR A 297 -5.09 -5.80 -7.70
C THR A 297 -3.59 -5.84 -8.01
N PHE A 298 -3.21 -6.14 -9.26
CA PHE A 298 -1.82 -6.19 -9.70
C PHE A 298 -1.32 -4.92 -10.40
N ALA A 299 -2.09 -3.82 -10.35
CA ALA A 299 -1.67 -2.57 -10.98
C ALA A 299 -0.33 -2.07 -10.41
N THR A 300 0.59 -1.72 -11.31
CA THR A 300 1.98 -1.37 -10.96
C THR A 300 2.03 -0.25 -9.93
N TYR A 301 1.35 0.88 -10.16
CA TYR A 301 1.35 2.01 -9.23
C TYR A 301 0.80 1.62 -7.84
N ARG A 302 -0.24 0.77 -7.78
CA ARG A 302 -0.78 0.27 -6.52
C ARG A 302 0.24 -0.58 -5.76
N LEU A 303 0.93 -1.49 -6.44
CA LEU A 303 1.94 -2.35 -5.81
C LEU A 303 3.18 -1.54 -5.39
N THR A 304 3.56 -0.53 -6.16
CA THR A 304 4.64 0.40 -5.78
C THR A 304 4.31 1.15 -4.49
N ASN A 305 3.10 1.71 -4.38
CA ASN A 305 2.65 2.36 -3.14
C ASN A 305 2.62 1.40 -1.94
N LEU A 306 2.21 0.15 -2.18
CA LEU A 306 2.04 -0.85 -1.12
C LEU A 306 3.38 -1.40 -0.61
N TYR A 307 4.31 -1.73 -1.52
CA TYR A 307 5.51 -2.51 -1.21
C TYR A 307 6.81 -1.71 -1.25
N TYR A 308 6.91 -0.74 -2.12
CA TYR A 308 8.13 0.04 -2.27
C TYR A 308 8.07 1.31 -1.41
N ARG A 309 7.02 2.11 -1.58
CA ARG A 309 6.86 3.35 -0.81
C ARG A 309 6.34 3.11 0.61
N ALA A 310 5.62 2.01 0.82
CA ALA A 310 4.90 1.69 2.05
C ALA A 310 3.89 2.78 2.47
N ALA A 311 3.31 3.50 1.50
CA ALA A 311 2.32 4.55 1.72
C ALA A 311 0.97 3.93 2.08
N LEU A 312 0.84 3.47 3.34
CA LEU A 312 -0.33 2.71 3.81
C LEU A 312 -1.64 3.45 3.59
N GLY A 313 -1.71 4.74 3.89
CA GLY A 313 -2.95 5.49 3.78
C GLY A 313 -3.46 5.59 2.36
N GLU A 314 -2.61 5.98 1.40
CA GLU A 314 -2.96 6.04 -0.03
C GLU A 314 -3.30 4.64 -0.57
N SER A 315 -2.51 3.62 -0.24
CA SER A 315 -2.76 2.23 -0.64
C SER A 315 -4.09 1.71 -0.09
N LEU A 316 -4.43 2.05 1.14
CA LEU A 316 -5.68 1.67 1.78
C LEU A 316 -6.87 2.41 1.15
N ALA A 317 -6.74 3.70 0.82
CA ALA A 317 -7.76 4.44 0.09
C ALA A 317 -8.04 3.80 -1.28
N MET A 318 -7.01 3.33 -2.00
CA MET A 318 -7.16 2.62 -3.27
C MET A 318 -8.03 1.37 -3.14
N VAL A 319 -8.07 0.70 -1.98
CA VAL A 319 -8.97 -0.46 -1.75
C VAL A 319 -10.43 -0.07 -1.93
N PHE A 320 -10.82 1.14 -1.49
CA PHE A 320 -12.20 1.59 -1.46
C PHE A 320 -12.63 2.39 -2.70
N LEU A 321 -11.70 2.81 -3.56
CA LEU A 321 -12.04 3.51 -4.80
C LEU A 321 -13.02 2.74 -5.72
N PRO A 322 -12.90 1.41 -5.91
CA PRO A 322 -13.91 0.65 -6.67
C PRO A 322 -15.30 0.68 -6.03
N LEU A 323 -15.38 0.64 -4.69
CA LEU A 323 -16.64 0.73 -3.97
C LEU A 323 -17.28 2.11 -4.12
N LEU A 324 -16.46 3.16 -4.07
CA LEU A 324 -16.89 4.54 -4.31
C LEU A 324 -17.42 4.71 -5.74
N LEU A 325 -16.73 4.16 -6.74
CA LEU A 325 -17.19 4.15 -8.13
C LEU A 325 -18.56 3.46 -8.26
N TRP A 326 -18.74 2.31 -7.58
CA TRP A 326 -20.02 1.60 -7.57
C TRP A 326 -21.12 2.42 -6.88
N GLY A 327 -20.85 2.99 -5.71
CA GLY A 327 -21.82 3.85 -4.99
C GLY A 327 -22.24 5.07 -5.81
N THR A 328 -21.28 5.71 -6.49
CA THR A 328 -21.52 6.84 -7.41
C THR A 328 -22.42 6.43 -8.57
N TYR A 329 -22.12 5.28 -9.21
CA TYR A 329 -22.97 4.75 -10.26
C TYR A 329 -24.40 4.47 -9.79
N GLU A 330 -24.59 3.86 -8.62
CA GLU A 330 -25.93 3.52 -8.12
C GLU A 330 -26.75 4.78 -7.83
N ILE A 331 -26.17 5.84 -7.28
CA ILE A 331 -26.89 7.10 -7.03
C ILE A 331 -27.27 7.79 -8.34
N PHE A 332 -26.33 7.94 -9.28
CA PHE A 332 -26.59 8.76 -10.47
C PHE A 332 -27.22 7.98 -11.63
N TYR A 333 -26.91 6.71 -11.80
CA TYR A 333 -27.30 5.93 -12.98
C TYR A 333 -28.05 4.63 -12.66
N GLY A 334 -27.80 4.03 -11.50
CA GLY A 334 -28.35 2.76 -11.08
C GLY A 334 -29.59 2.90 -10.16
N GLN A 335 -29.52 2.20 -9.03
CA GLN A 335 -30.58 2.13 -8.00
C GLN A 335 -30.24 3.06 -6.84
N GLU A 336 -30.82 4.25 -6.79
CA GLU A 336 -30.55 5.26 -5.76
C GLU A 336 -30.85 4.78 -4.33
N LYS A 337 -31.65 3.72 -4.17
CA LYS A 337 -31.89 3.08 -2.85
C LYS A 337 -30.64 2.47 -2.25
N LYS A 338 -29.61 2.20 -3.05
CA LYS A 338 -28.29 1.69 -2.61
C LYS A 338 -27.31 2.82 -2.25
N TRP A 339 -27.80 3.98 -1.87
CA TRP A 339 -26.98 5.14 -1.46
C TRP A 339 -25.94 4.81 -0.38
N PHE A 340 -26.21 3.80 0.45
CA PHE A 340 -25.27 3.34 1.49
C PHE A 340 -23.93 2.84 0.94
N LEU A 341 -23.87 2.37 -0.32
CA LEU A 341 -22.61 1.98 -0.95
C LEU A 341 -21.68 3.19 -1.13
N MET A 342 -22.25 4.36 -1.44
CA MET A 342 -21.47 5.60 -1.48
C MET A 342 -20.98 5.99 -0.09
N VAL A 343 -21.80 5.85 0.95
CA VAL A 343 -21.37 6.09 2.35
C VAL A 343 -20.18 5.21 2.70
N LEU A 344 -20.27 3.91 2.42
CA LEU A 344 -19.20 2.97 2.71
C LEU A 344 -17.92 3.26 1.89
N GLY A 345 -18.09 3.60 0.62
CA GLY A 345 -16.96 3.96 -0.26
C GLY A 345 -16.26 5.23 0.21
N VAL A 346 -17.02 6.29 0.48
CA VAL A 346 -16.50 7.57 0.96
C VAL A 346 -15.86 7.40 2.35
N THR A 347 -16.52 6.70 3.27
CA THR A 347 -15.96 6.39 4.60
C THR A 347 -14.66 5.60 4.49
N GLY A 348 -14.63 4.57 3.63
CA GLY A 348 -13.43 3.78 3.42
C GLY A 348 -12.25 4.63 2.95
N VAL A 349 -12.46 5.56 2.01
CA VAL A 349 -11.42 6.48 1.53
C VAL A 349 -11.04 7.49 2.62
N LEU A 350 -12.00 8.11 3.29
CA LEU A 350 -11.77 9.12 4.32
C LEU A 350 -10.98 8.55 5.50
N GLU A 351 -11.41 7.39 6.03
CA GLU A 351 -10.78 6.71 7.16
C GLU A 351 -9.46 6.01 6.79
N SER A 352 -9.04 6.13 5.54
CA SER A 352 -7.74 5.67 5.04
C SER A 352 -6.77 6.85 4.86
N HIS A 353 -7.18 7.88 4.08
CA HIS A 353 -6.29 8.95 3.66
C HIS A 353 -7.06 10.23 3.30
N VAL A 354 -6.90 11.29 4.10
CA VAL A 354 -7.63 12.56 3.92
C VAL A 354 -7.39 13.18 2.55
N LEU A 355 -6.16 13.14 2.03
CA LEU A 355 -5.82 13.74 0.73
C LEU A 355 -6.47 12.98 -0.44
N SER A 356 -6.53 11.66 -0.37
CA SER A 356 -7.28 10.85 -1.35
C SER A 356 -8.79 11.14 -1.28
N PHE A 357 -9.33 11.38 -0.09
CA PHE A 357 -10.71 11.79 0.08
C PHE A 357 -10.98 13.16 -0.56
N GLU A 358 -10.10 14.13 -0.38
CA GLU A 358 -10.20 15.45 -1.01
C GLU A 358 -10.22 15.35 -2.54
N MET A 359 -9.31 14.58 -3.14
CA MET A 359 -9.33 14.29 -4.57
C MET A 359 -10.65 13.66 -5.02
N CYS A 360 -11.16 12.69 -4.26
CA CYS A 360 -12.44 12.04 -4.57
C CYS A 360 -13.61 13.00 -4.51
N LEU A 361 -13.65 13.94 -3.56
CA LEU A 361 -14.70 14.96 -3.48
C LEU A 361 -14.76 15.83 -4.74
N ILE A 362 -13.61 16.19 -5.31
CA ILE A 362 -13.54 16.98 -6.55
C ILE A 362 -14.18 16.19 -7.70
N PHE A 363 -13.79 14.92 -7.89
CA PHE A 363 -14.38 14.08 -8.95
C PHE A 363 -15.87 13.82 -8.73
N LEU A 364 -16.30 13.59 -7.49
CA LEU A 364 -17.71 13.44 -7.15
C LEU A 364 -18.51 14.72 -7.42
N GLY A 365 -17.93 15.88 -7.12
CA GLY A 365 -18.52 17.19 -7.41
C GLY A 365 -18.70 17.41 -8.90
N ILE A 366 -17.65 17.16 -9.69
CA ILE A 366 -17.70 17.28 -11.16
C ILE A 366 -18.75 16.34 -11.73
N GLU A 367 -18.75 15.06 -11.34
CA GLU A 367 -19.72 14.06 -11.80
C GLU A 367 -21.16 14.45 -11.43
N GLY A 368 -21.36 14.92 -10.19
CA GLY A 368 -22.67 15.37 -9.73
C GLY A 368 -23.22 16.57 -10.52
N ILE A 369 -22.34 17.54 -10.85
CA ILE A 369 -22.70 18.71 -11.67
C ILE A 369 -23.03 18.28 -13.10
N LEU A 370 -22.18 17.47 -13.72
CA LEU A 370 -22.39 16.98 -15.09
C LEU A 370 -23.68 16.16 -15.18
N TRP A 371 -23.89 15.26 -14.19
CA TRP A 371 -25.12 14.48 -14.10
C TRP A 371 -26.36 15.38 -13.96
N LEU A 372 -26.31 16.42 -13.11
CA LEU A 372 -27.44 17.33 -12.87
C LEU A 372 -27.78 18.13 -14.14
N ILE A 373 -26.77 18.72 -14.79
CA ILE A 373 -26.93 19.46 -16.04
C ILE A 373 -27.59 18.56 -17.10
N HIS A 374 -27.04 17.36 -17.30
CA HIS A 374 -27.60 16.40 -18.26
C HIS A 374 -29.03 15.99 -17.91
N SER A 375 -29.31 15.69 -16.62
CA SER A 375 -30.63 15.27 -16.16
C SER A 375 -31.69 16.36 -16.33
N ILE A 376 -31.34 17.63 -16.14
CA ILE A 376 -32.23 18.78 -16.39
C ILE A 376 -32.47 18.92 -17.90
N ALA A 377 -31.43 18.83 -18.74
CA ALA A 377 -31.55 18.96 -20.19
C ALA A 377 -32.49 17.92 -20.80
N ILE A 378 -32.46 16.67 -20.33
CA ILE A 378 -33.34 15.60 -20.82
C ILE A 378 -34.66 15.47 -20.03
N LYS A 379 -34.95 16.39 -19.12
CA LYS A 379 -36.17 16.41 -18.26
C LYS A 379 -36.40 15.07 -17.52
N ARG A 380 -35.36 14.54 -16.90
CA ARG A 380 -35.40 13.25 -16.20
C ARG A 380 -36.36 13.30 -15.01
N GLU A 381 -37.26 12.32 -14.88
CA GLU A 381 -38.30 12.32 -13.84
C GLU A 381 -37.77 12.09 -12.40
N ASN A 382 -36.66 11.36 -12.24
CA ASN A 382 -36.18 10.89 -10.91
C ASN A 382 -35.13 11.79 -10.24
N ILE A 383 -35.00 13.07 -10.65
CA ILE A 383 -33.96 13.97 -10.11
C ILE A 383 -34.12 14.14 -8.59
N LYS A 384 -35.34 14.36 -8.11
CA LYS A 384 -35.59 14.59 -6.66
C LYS A 384 -35.20 13.39 -5.79
N SER A 385 -35.52 12.15 -6.22
CA SER A 385 -35.19 10.95 -5.44
C SER A 385 -33.69 10.72 -5.37
N ARG A 386 -32.95 11.01 -6.44
CA ARG A 386 -31.48 10.89 -6.50
C ARG A 386 -30.76 11.96 -5.69
N ILE A 387 -31.27 13.21 -5.72
CA ILE A 387 -30.78 14.27 -4.83
C ILE A 387 -31.00 13.87 -3.37
N MET A 388 -32.17 13.33 -3.03
CA MET A 388 -32.44 12.85 -1.67
C MET A 388 -31.52 11.69 -1.27
N ALA A 389 -31.20 10.78 -2.20
CA ALA A 389 -30.23 9.71 -1.95
C ALA A 389 -28.83 10.26 -1.72
N LEU A 390 -28.42 11.27 -2.48
CA LEU A 390 -27.14 11.97 -2.28
C LEU A 390 -27.09 12.67 -0.92
N LEU A 391 -28.14 13.37 -0.52
CA LEU A 391 -28.23 14.03 0.79
C LEU A 391 -28.15 13.00 1.94
N LYS A 392 -28.84 11.84 1.78
CA LYS A 392 -28.71 10.73 2.74
C LYS A 392 -27.30 10.18 2.80
N ALA A 393 -26.61 10.06 1.64
CA ALA A 393 -25.24 9.60 1.59
C ALA A 393 -24.29 10.59 2.28
N VAL A 394 -24.43 11.90 2.05
CA VAL A 394 -23.66 12.94 2.74
C VAL A 394 -23.91 12.88 4.25
N PHE A 395 -25.17 12.88 4.68
CA PHE A 395 -25.53 12.82 6.09
C PHE A 395 -25.00 11.53 6.75
N GLY A 396 -25.19 10.37 6.10
CA GLY A 396 -24.69 9.09 6.61
C GLY A 396 -23.17 9.07 6.74
N THR A 397 -22.45 9.66 5.77
CA THR A 397 -20.99 9.80 5.83
C THR A 397 -20.55 10.68 7.01
N LEU A 398 -21.20 11.83 7.20
CA LEU A 398 -20.88 12.73 8.32
C LEU A 398 -21.12 12.06 9.67
N CYS A 399 -22.26 11.35 9.82
CA CYS A 399 -22.56 10.64 11.06
C CYS A 399 -21.57 9.50 11.33
N LEU A 400 -21.23 8.70 10.32
CA LEU A 400 -20.36 7.53 10.49
C LEU A 400 -18.92 7.93 10.81
N ASN A 401 -18.45 9.06 10.28
CA ASN A 401 -17.09 9.55 10.45
C ASN A 401 -16.96 10.68 11.49
N ALA A 402 -18.03 10.99 12.25
CA ALA A 402 -18.03 12.10 13.20
C ALA A 402 -16.91 11.96 14.26
N ALA A 403 -16.62 10.73 14.69
CA ALA A 403 -15.57 10.46 15.65
C ALA A 403 -14.18 10.88 15.17
N PHE A 404 -13.91 10.82 13.87
CA PHE A 404 -12.68 11.32 13.27
C PHE A 404 -12.82 12.79 12.87
N LEU A 405 -13.87 13.17 12.14
CA LEU A 405 -14.02 14.49 11.54
C LEU A 405 -14.09 15.62 12.58
N VAL A 406 -14.80 15.40 13.70
CA VAL A 406 -14.98 16.48 14.69
C VAL A 406 -13.65 16.92 15.29
N PRO A 407 -12.81 16.03 15.87
CA PRO A 407 -11.51 16.45 16.38
C PRO A 407 -10.57 16.89 15.26
N PHE A 408 -10.58 16.24 14.09
CA PHE A 408 -9.77 16.65 12.94
C PHE A 408 -10.03 18.11 12.55
N LEU A 409 -11.30 18.48 12.34
CA LEU A 409 -11.67 19.85 11.96
C LEU A 409 -11.36 20.86 13.07
N TYR A 410 -11.52 20.46 14.33
CA TYR A 410 -11.16 21.33 15.46
C TYR A 410 -9.67 21.67 15.44
N TYR A 411 -8.81 20.66 15.32
CA TYR A 411 -7.37 20.88 15.32
C TYR A 411 -6.86 21.46 13.99
N ALA A 412 -7.44 21.09 12.85
CA ALA A 412 -7.11 21.72 11.56
C ALA A 412 -7.43 23.22 11.50
N GLY A 413 -8.38 23.67 12.32
CA GLY A 413 -8.70 25.11 12.48
C GLY A 413 -7.74 25.86 13.40
N GLN A 414 -6.77 25.18 14.06
CA GLN A 414 -5.74 25.82 14.84
C GLN A 414 -4.55 26.20 13.95
N ASP A 415 -3.82 27.23 14.36
CA ASP A 415 -2.68 27.74 13.59
C ASP A 415 -1.42 26.89 13.83
N PHE A 416 -1.40 25.67 13.25
CA PHE A 416 -0.21 24.83 13.26
C PHE A 416 0.69 25.14 12.07
N GLN A 417 1.96 25.45 12.31
CA GLN A 417 2.94 25.75 11.25
C GLN A 417 3.04 24.63 10.19
N ALA A 418 2.84 23.38 10.57
CA ALA A 418 2.87 22.23 9.65
C ALA A 418 1.84 22.34 8.51
N PHE A 419 0.72 23.04 8.70
CA PHE A 419 -0.28 23.27 7.66
C PHE A 419 0.07 24.43 6.71
N HIS A 420 1.05 25.24 7.07
CA HIS A 420 1.46 26.42 6.30
C HIS A 420 2.79 26.22 5.55
N MET A 421 3.37 25.00 5.58
CA MET A 421 4.55 24.71 4.79
C MET A 421 4.19 24.71 3.31
N PRO A 422 4.77 25.61 2.50
CA PRO A 422 4.50 25.62 1.06
C PRO A 422 5.07 24.33 0.45
N MET A 423 4.21 23.50 -0.12
CA MET A 423 4.61 22.33 -0.90
C MET A 423 4.66 22.71 -2.37
N GLU A 424 5.80 22.48 -3.02
CA GLU A 424 5.98 22.74 -4.44
C GLU A 424 5.52 21.54 -5.25
N VAL A 425 4.23 21.51 -5.60
CA VAL A 425 3.63 20.43 -6.40
C VAL A 425 4.23 20.35 -7.80
N ALA A 426 4.63 21.49 -8.37
CA ALA A 426 5.17 21.58 -9.73
C ALA A 426 6.38 20.65 -9.95
N GLY A 427 7.30 20.55 -8.98
CA GLY A 427 8.47 19.67 -9.06
C GLY A 427 8.16 18.18 -9.00
N SER A 428 6.92 17.80 -8.67
CA SER A 428 6.49 16.40 -8.50
C SER A 428 5.74 15.82 -9.73
N GLY A 429 5.74 16.53 -10.85
CA GLY A 429 5.07 16.09 -12.09
C GLY A 429 5.77 14.90 -12.74
N VAL A 430 5.00 13.92 -13.19
CA VAL A 430 5.48 12.68 -13.78
C VAL A 430 5.69 12.82 -15.28
N TYR A 431 6.81 12.34 -15.82
CA TYR A 431 7.03 12.29 -17.25
C TYR A 431 6.25 11.16 -17.90
N LEU A 432 5.82 11.33 -19.15
CA LEU A 432 5.07 10.29 -19.88
C LEU A 432 5.83 8.97 -19.99
N THR A 433 7.15 9.04 -20.09
CA THR A 433 8.04 7.87 -20.11
C THR A 433 7.98 7.08 -18.80
N GLN A 434 7.90 7.75 -17.66
CA GLN A 434 7.73 7.11 -16.34
C GLN A 434 6.34 6.47 -16.21
N MET A 435 5.27 7.14 -16.70
CA MET A 435 3.90 6.63 -16.58
C MET A 435 3.68 5.28 -17.28
N PHE A 436 4.42 5.02 -18.35
CA PHE A 436 4.22 3.84 -19.19
C PHE A 436 5.46 2.95 -19.32
N GLN A 437 6.48 3.16 -18.49
CA GLN A 437 7.67 2.30 -18.50
C GLN A 437 7.33 0.87 -18.06
N LEU A 438 7.99 -0.10 -18.68
CA LEU A 438 7.87 -1.52 -18.35
C LEU A 438 8.69 -1.89 -17.10
N PHE A 439 9.82 -1.24 -16.93
CA PHE A 439 10.77 -1.51 -15.85
C PHE A 439 11.19 -0.19 -15.20
N SER A 440 11.38 -0.20 -13.89
CA SER A 440 12.14 0.84 -13.21
C SER A 440 13.61 0.41 -13.26
N PRO A 441 14.52 1.18 -13.87
CA PRO A 441 15.93 0.84 -13.85
C PRO A 441 16.43 0.95 -12.41
N ALA A 442 16.80 -0.19 -11.84
CA ALA A 442 17.41 -0.25 -10.50
C ALA A 442 18.92 0.03 -10.51
N ASP A 443 19.52 0.12 -11.69
CA ASP A 443 20.97 0.14 -11.91
C ASP A 443 21.56 1.53 -12.18
N GLY A 444 20.76 2.58 -12.10
CA GLY A 444 21.21 3.96 -12.30
C GLY A 444 21.61 4.32 -13.74
N THR A 445 21.39 3.44 -14.72
CA THR A 445 21.63 3.74 -16.14
C THR A 445 20.48 4.51 -16.73
N ASN A 446 20.26 5.74 -16.28
CA ASN A 446 19.12 6.54 -16.68
C ASN A 446 19.39 7.28 -17.98
N LEU A 447 18.95 6.68 -19.08
CA LEU A 447 18.94 7.32 -20.39
C LEU A 447 17.69 8.20 -20.62
N LEU A 448 16.68 8.07 -19.76
CA LEU A 448 15.42 8.79 -19.89
C LEU A 448 15.27 9.81 -18.74
N GLN A 449 14.87 11.02 -19.08
CA GLN A 449 14.61 12.06 -18.11
C GLN A 449 13.50 11.62 -17.14
N GLY A 450 13.69 11.87 -15.85
CA GLY A 450 12.77 11.49 -14.78
C GLY A 450 12.88 10.03 -14.34
N THR A 451 13.99 9.34 -14.65
CA THR A 451 14.29 7.98 -14.20
C THR A 451 15.62 7.99 -13.45
N ALA A 452 15.70 8.61 -12.28
CA ALA A 452 16.90 8.63 -11.46
C ALA A 452 17.08 7.32 -10.67
N GLN A 453 18.32 6.99 -10.35
CA GLN A 453 18.62 5.83 -9.51
C GLN A 453 17.93 5.98 -8.15
N GLY A 454 17.25 4.91 -7.72
CA GLY A 454 16.55 4.91 -6.45
C GLY A 454 15.16 5.57 -6.48
N GLU A 455 14.71 6.11 -7.62
CA GLU A 455 13.35 6.63 -7.75
C GLU A 455 12.31 5.51 -7.75
N MET A 456 11.18 5.76 -7.08
CA MET A 456 10.05 4.82 -7.14
C MET A 456 9.43 4.78 -8.53
N SER A 457 8.87 3.63 -8.91
CA SER A 457 8.13 3.50 -10.17
C SER A 457 6.82 4.26 -10.12
N LEU A 458 6.68 5.32 -10.91
CA LEU A 458 5.46 6.11 -11.10
C LEU A 458 4.66 5.63 -12.32
N SER A 459 4.73 4.33 -12.63
CA SER A 459 4.11 3.73 -13.80
C SER A 459 2.70 3.22 -13.51
N VAL A 460 1.74 3.59 -14.36
CA VAL A 460 0.41 2.95 -14.38
C VAL A 460 0.43 1.63 -15.17
N GLY A 461 1.50 1.40 -15.96
CA GLY A 461 1.74 0.17 -16.71
C GLY A 461 1.35 0.27 -18.19
N LEU A 462 2.21 -0.26 -19.05
CA LEU A 462 1.99 -0.32 -20.51
C LEU A 462 0.74 -1.16 -20.87
N THR A 463 0.42 -2.14 -20.06
CA THR A 463 -0.76 -3.01 -20.22
C THR A 463 -2.07 -2.22 -20.21
N LEU A 464 -2.17 -1.20 -19.34
CA LEU A 464 -3.35 -0.33 -19.27
C LEU A 464 -3.44 0.59 -20.51
N LEU A 465 -2.30 1.06 -21.02
CA LEU A 465 -2.27 1.80 -22.29
C LEU A 465 -2.81 0.96 -23.45
N ALA A 466 -2.40 -0.31 -23.55
CA ALA A 466 -2.92 -1.23 -24.56
C ALA A 466 -4.44 -1.40 -24.43
N GLY A 467 -4.98 -1.55 -23.22
CA GLY A 467 -6.41 -1.60 -22.97
C GLY A 467 -7.15 -0.33 -23.40
N VAL A 468 -6.57 0.83 -23.16
CA VAL A 468 -7.10 2.12 -23.61
C VAL A 468 -7.11 2.22 -25.14
N LEU A 469 -6.03 1.82 -25.82
CA LEU A 469 -5.98 1.81 -27.29
C LEU A 469 -7.04 0.91 -27.89
N ILE A 470 -7.27 -0.29 -27.32
CA ILE A 470 -8.36 -1.18 -27.73
C ILE A 470 -9.71 -0.49 -27.54
N PHE A 471 -9.90 0.24 -26.42
CA PHE A 471 -11.14 0.96 -26.18
C PHE A 471 -11.37 2.10 -27.18
N LEU A 472 -10.32 2.83 -27.57
CA LEU A 472 -10.41 3.86 -28.61
C LEU A 472 -10.83 3.26 -29.97
N VAL A 473 -10.29 2.09 -30.33
CA VAL A 473 -10.74 1.33 -31.51
C VAL A 473 -12.22 0.95 -31.38
N GLN A 474 -12.65 0.49 -30.20
CA GLN A 474 -14.06 0.19 -29.93
C GLN A 474 -14.95 1.41 -30.18
N LEU A 475 -14.58 2.59 -29.71
CA LEU A 475 -15.36 3.82 -29.87
C LEU A 475 -15.55 4.23 -31.35
N VAL A 476 -14.57 3.92 -32.18
CA VAL A 476 -14.62 4.25 -33.62
C VAL A 476 -15.39 3.19 -34.45
N THR A 477 -15.36 1.92 -33.97
CA THR A 477 -15.86 0.79 -34.79
C THR A 477 -17.22 0.26 -34.32
N ASP A 478 -17.70 0.67 -33.14
CA ASP A 478 -18.92 0.13 -32.54
C ASP A 478 -19.81 1.25 -31.98
N ASP A 479 -20.96 1.48 -32.63
CA ASP A 479 -21.96 2.48 -32.19
C ASP A 479 -22.84 1.98 -31.03
N ALA A 480 -22.62 0.75 -30.51
CA ALA A 480 -23.44 0.16 -29.47
C ALA A 480 -23.29 0.91 -28.14
N GLU A 481 -24.27 1.74 -27.81
CA GLU A 481 -24.38 2.38 -26.51
C GLU A 481 -24.92 1.41 -25.44
N ASN A 482 -24.05 0.64 -24.83
CA ASN A 482 -24.39 -0.15 -23.65
C ASN A 482 -23.80 0.45 -22.38
N VAL A 483 -24.26 -0.02 -21.21
CA VAL A 483 -23.81 0.48 -19.90
C VAL A 483 -22.29 0.36 -19.73
N ALA A 484 -21.69 -0.74 -20.22
CA ALA A 484 -20.25 -0.96 -20.12
C ALA A 484 -19.46 0.06 -20.96
N ALA A 485 -19.89 0.34 -22.22
CA ALA A 485 -19.27 1.34 -23.06
C ALA A 485 -19.41 2.76 -22.46
N ARG A 486 -20.55 3.07 -21.86
CA ARG A 486 -20.77 4.35 -21.19
C ARG A 486 -19.84 4.50 -19.98
N MET A 487 -19.74 3.48 -19.11
CA MET A 487 -18.77 3.45 -18.02
C MET A 487 -17.35 3.65 -18.55
N GLY A 488 -16.98 2.95 -19.63
CA GLY A 488 -15.66 3.09 -20.26
C GLY A 488 -15.39 4.51 -20.74
N LYS A 489 -16.37 5.20 -21.37
CA LYS A 489 -16.23 6.60 -21.80
C LYS A 489 -15.95 7.54 -20.61
N HIS A 490 -16.75 7.46 -19.55
CA HIS A 490 -16.55 8.26 -18.33
C HIS A 490 -15.18 7.97 -17.69
N CYS A 491 -14.85 6.68 -17.50
CA CYS A 491 -13.56 6.28 -16.94
C CYS A 491 -12.38 6.73 -17.81
N LEU A 492 -12.50 6.70 -19.16
CA LEU A 492 -11.46 7.21 -20.04
C LEU A 492 -11.24 8.71 -19.85
N CYS A 493 -12.32 9.50 -19.82
CA CYS A 493 -12.21 10.95 -19.62
C CYS A 493 -11.54 11.29 -18.28
N TYR A 494 -11.99 10.66 -17.19
CA TYR A 494 -11.39 10.89 -15.87
C TYR A 494 -9.97 10.33 -15.77
N GLY A 495 -9.69 9.18 -16.38
CA GLY A 495 -8.35 8.60 -16.42
C GLY A 495 -7.35 9.50 -17.13
N VAL A 496 -7.72 10.04 -18.30
CA VAL A 496 -6.89 11.00 -19.05
C VAL A 496 -6.71 12.30 -18.25
N LEU A 497 -7.78 12.83 -17.64
CA LEU A 497 -7.68 14.02 -16.78
C LEU A 497 -6.69 13.78 -15.63
N CYS A 498 -6.77 12.63 -14.95
CA CYS A 498 -5.85 12.29 -13.87
C CYS A 498 -4.39 12.17 -14.36
N LEU A 499 -4.16 11.56 -15.54
CA LEU A 499 -2.82 11.49 -16.12
C LEU A 499 -2.28 12.88 -16.47
N LEU A 500 -3.11 13.78 -17.00
CA LEU A 500 -2.72 15.16 -17.27
C LEU A 500 -2.38 15.91 -15.97
N LEU A 501 -3.19 15.78 -14.92
CA LEU A 501 -2.93 16.41 -13.62
C LEU A 501 -1.68 15.83 -12.94
N ALA A 502 -1.39 14.54 -13.12
CA ALA A 502 -0.18 13.91 -12.61
C ALA A 502 1.08 14.31 -13.41
N SER A 503 0.93 14.76 -14.65
CA SER A 503 2.06 14.97 -15.56
C SER A 503 2.80 16.28 -15.29
N TRP A 504 4.09 16.31 -15.68
CA TRP A 504 4.92 17.50 -15.67
C TRP A 504 4.40 18.60 -16.64
N ILE A 505 3.51 18.23 -17.60
CA ILE A 505 2.91 19.17 -18.56
C ILE A 505 1.85 20.05 -17.87
N CYS A 506 1.27 19.58 -16.76
CA CYS A 506 0.30 20.35 -16.01
C CYS A 506 0.98 21.59 -15.39
N PRO A 507 0.51 22.81 -15.69
CA PRO A 507 1.16 24.04 -15.23
C PRO A 507 0.83 24.32 -13.74
N TRP A 508 1.26 23.43 -12.84
CA TRP A 508 1.01 23.55 -11.40
C TRP A 508 1.59 24.83 -10.82
N ASP A 509 2.73 25.33 -11.34
CA ASP A 509 3.33 26.60 -11.01
C ASP A 509 2.33 27.76 -11.14
N LYS A 510 1.61 27.82 -12.27
CA LYS A 510 0.59 28.85 -12.52
C LYS A 510 -0.73 28.58 -11.80
N LEU A 511 -1.12 27.30 -11.68
CA LEU A 511 -2.35 26.93 -10.97
C LEU A 511 -2.26 27.26 -9.47
N GLN A 512 -1.09 27.10 -8.87
CA GLN A 512 -0.85 27.44 -7.45
C GLN A 512 -1.00 28.96 -7.16
N GLU A 513 -0.89 29.82 -8.14
CA GLU A 513 -1.13 31.27 -7.99
C GLU A 513 -2.62 31.61 -7.83
N LEU A 514 -3.52 30.71 -8.28
CA LEU A 514 -4.96 30.90 -8.17
C LEU A 514 -5.47 30.48 -6.78
N PRO A 515 -6.23 31.31 -6.05
CA PRO A 515 -6.57 31.07 -4.64
C PRO A 515 -7.19 29.70 -4.35
N VAL A 516 -8.09 29.22 -5.22
CA VAL A 516 -8.75 27.91 -5.06
C VAL A 516 -7.77 26.76 -5.28
N PHE A 517 -6.92 26.88 -6.31
CA PHE A 517 -5.93 25.84 -6.62
C PHE A 517 -4.73 25.86 -5.69
N SER A 518 -4.39 27.00 -5.10
CA SER A 518 -3.35 27.13 -4.08
C SER A 518 -3.67 26.26 -2.85
N VAL A 519 -4.92 26.32 -2.36
CA VAL A 519 -5.35 25.49 -1.23
C VAL A 519 -5.28 23.99 -1.59
N LEU A 520 -5.78 23.61 -2.77
CA LEU A 520 -5.73 22.23 -3.25
C LEU A 520 -4.29 21.74 -3.43
N ALA A 521 -3.41 22.57 -3.97
CA ALA A 521 -2.01 22.20 -4.20
C ALA A 521 -1.25 22.01 -2.88
N GLN A 522 -1.50 22.87 -1.88
CA GLN A 522 -0.90 22.75 -0.56
C GLN A 522 -1.30 21.43 0.13
N SER A 523 -2.59 21.04 0.05
CA SER A 523 -3.07 19.78 0.62
C SER A 523 -2.59 18.58 -0.18
N LEU A 524 -2.56 18.65 -1.52
CA LEU A 524 -2.22 17.53 -2.40
C LEU A 524 -0.79 17.01 -2.21
N GLN A 525 0.16 17.87 -1.91
CA GLN A 525 1.60 17.63 -1.73
C GLN A 525 2.35 17.19 -3.01
N PHE A 526 1.83 16.21 -3.76
CA PHE A 526 2.49 15.63 -4.95
C PHE A 526 1.50 15.43 -6.10
N ALA A 527 1.87 15.88 -7.31
CA ALA A 527 1.07 15.71 -8.51
C ALA A 527 0.84 14.22 -8.87
N TRP A 528 1.82 13.35 -8.62
CA TRP A 528 1.71 11.92 -8.94
C TRP A 528 0.59 11.19 -8.18
N ARG A 529 0.02 11.77 -7.11
CA ARG A 529 -1.12 11.15 -6.40
C ARG A 529 -2.35 10.95 -7.28
N PHE A 530 -2.48 11.73 -8.35
CA PHE A 530 -3.52 11.50 -9.35
C PHE A 530 -3.36 10.17 -10.10
N LEU A 531 -2.20 9.49 -10.00
CA LEU A 531 -2.04 8.14 -10.54
C LEU A 531 -2.89 7.08 -9.80
N SER A 532 -3.28 7.31 -8.53
CA SER A 532 -4.19 6.43 -7.79
C SER A 532 -5.56 6.33 -8.48
N PRO A 533 -6.32 7.42 -8.67
CA PRO A 533 -7.58 7.37 -9.41
C PRO A 533 -7.37 7.06 -10.90
N ALA A 534 -6.28 7.50 -11.54
CA ALA A 534 -5.96 7.12 -12.91
C ALA A 534 -5.90 5.59 -13.07
N THR A 535 -5.22 4.90 -12.16
CA THR A 535 -5.11 3.45 -12.15
C THR A 535 -6.48 2.77 -12.11
N LEU A 536 -7.39 3.23 -11.23
CA LEU A 536 -8.76 2.71 -11.18
C LEU A 536 -9.48 2.86 -12.52
N PHE A 537 -9.47 4.08 -13.07
CA PHE A 537 -10.21 4.40 -14.28
C PHE A 537 -9.66 3.66 -15.50
N LEU A 538 -8.34 3.58 -15.64
CA LEU A 538 -7.71 2.86 -16.76
C LEU A 538 -7.91 1.34 -16.66
N CYS A 539 -7.90 0.77 -15.46
CA CYS A 539 -8.25 -0.64 -15.25
C CYS A 539 -9.71 -0.91 -15.64
N ALA A 540 -10.63 -0.02 -15.30
CA ALA A 540 -12.04 -0.14 -15.70
C ALA A 540 -12.21 -0.09 -17.21
N VAL A 541 -11.57 0.86 -17.89
CA VAL A 541 -11.54 0.95 -19.38
C VAL A 541 -11.00 -0.35 -19.98
N SER A 542 -9.84 -0.82 -19.51
CA SER A 542 -9.19 -2.02 -20.03
C SER A 542 -10.05 -3.27 -19.84
N SER A 543 -10.75 -3.38 -18.70
CA SER A 543 -11.64 -4.51 -18.42
C SER A 543 -12.85 -4.59 -19.37
N VAL A 544 -13.36 -3.43 -19.80
CA VAL A 544 -14.48 -3.36 -20.75
C VAL A 544 -14.01 -3.64 -22.17
N SER A 545 -12.88 -3.07 -22.59
CA SER A 545 -12.35 -3.17 -23.95
C SER A 545 -11.97 -4.60 -24.33
N VAL A 546 -11.33 -5.34 -23.42
CA VAL A 546 -10.95 -6.75 -23.67
C VAL A 546 -12.18 -7.64 -23.86
N VAL A 547 -13.25 -7.41 -23.09
CA VAL A 547 -14.50 -8.19 -23.26
C VAL A 547 -15.21 -7.84 -24.56
N TRP A 548 -15.15 -6.59 -25.01
CA TRP A 548 -15.63 -6.20 -26.31
C TRP A 548 -14.85 -6.91 -27.44
N LEU A 549 -13.52 -6.91 -27.34
CA LEU A 549 -12.65 -7.58 -28.31
C LEU A 549 -12.94 -9.08 -28.41
N GLU A 550 -13.20 -9.76 -27.29
CA GLU A 550 -13.60 -11.15 -27.26
C GLU A 550 -14.89 -11.42 -28.06
N LYS A 551 -15.87 -10.53 -27.98
CA LYS A 551 -17.12 -10.67 -28.76
C LYS A 551 -16.91 -10.54 -30.27
N LYS A 552 -15.91 -9.77 -30.70
CA LYS A 552 -15.61 -9.53 -32.13
C LYS A 552 -14.73 -10.63 -32.74
N SER A 553 -13.90 -11.31 -31.94
CA SER A 553 -12.95 -12.33 -32.45
C SER A 553 -12.55 -13.34 -31.41
N ASN A 554 -13.00 -14.60 -31.57
CA ASN A 554 -12.66 -15.72 -30.67
C ASN A 554 -11.16 -16.06 -30.57
N ARG A 555 -10.32 -15.61 -31.51
CA ARG A 555 -8.87 -15.88 -31.54
C ARG A 555 -8.04 -14.78 -30.89
N PHE A 556 -8.47 -13.53 -30.94
CA PHE A 556 -7.72 -12.38 -30.40
C PHE A 556 -7.77 -12.28 -28.89
N THR A 557 -8.79 -12.83 -28.24
CA THR A 557 -8.96 -12.74 -26.78
C THR A 557 -7.81 -13.40 -26.02
N VAL A 558 -7.36 -14.57 -26.49
CA VAL A 558 -6.27 -15.30 -25.84
C VAL A 558 -4.95 -14.51 -25.96
N TYR A 559 -4.68 -13.93 -27.13
CA TYR A 559 -3.46 -13.15 -27.36
C TYR A 559 -3.50 -11.78 -26.67
N GLY A 560 -4.64 -11.11 -26.63
CA GLY A 560 -4.80 -9.84 -25.94
C GLY A 560 -4.64 -9.98 -24.41
N VAL A 561 -5.21 -11.03 -23.84
CA VAL A 561 -5.04 -11.35 -22.42
C VAL A 561 -3.60 -11.77 -22.14
N CYS A 562 -2.98 -12.60 -22.97
CA CYS A 562 -1.58 -12.98 -22.82
C CYS A 562 -0.65 -11.76 -22.90
N LEU A 563 -0.85 -10.82 -23.83
CA LEU A 563 -0.07 -9.58 -23.92
C LEU A 563 -0.25 -8.68 -22.68
N LEU A 564 -1.45 -8.66 -22.08
CA LEU A 564 -1.71 -7.92 -20.85
C LEU A 564 -1.07 -8.58 -19.62
N TYR A 565 -0.82 -9.90 -19.66
CA TYR A 565 -0.25 -10.67 -18.53
C TYR A 565 1.25 -11.00 -18.68
N THR A 566 1.84 -10.86 -19.86
CA THR A 566 3.28 -11.09 -20.08
C THR A 566 4.13 -9.83 -19.88
N SER A 567 3.67 -8.89 -19.07
CA SER A 567 4.54 -7.87 -18.52
C SER A 567 5.62 -8.57 -17.67
N PRO A 568 6.91 -8.49 -18.03
CA PRO A 568 7.96 -9.22 -17.34
C PRO A 568 8.00 -8.81 -15.86
N SER A 569 8.20 -9.81 -15.02
CA SER A 569 8.40 -9.60 -13.58
C SER A 569 9.67 -8.77 -13.33
N PRO A 570 9.72 -7.89 -12.32
CA PRO A 570 10.93 -7.18 -11.92
C PRO A 570 12.12 -8.09 -11.56
N ARG A 571 11.91 -9.42 -11.48
CA ARG A 571 12.95 -10.42 -11.22
C ARG A 571 13.72 -10.91 -12.45
N ASP A 572 13.30 -10.57 -13.66
CA ASP A 572 13.94 -11.03 -14.89
C ASP A 572 15.09 -10.12 -15.36
N THR A 573 15.45 -9.11 -14.59
CA THR A 573 16.61 -8.26 -14.80
C THR A 573 17.67 -8.60 -13.75
N ARG A 574 18.47 -9.64 -14.00
CA ARG A 574 19.82 -9.81 -13.48
C ARG A 574 20.80 -9.63 -14.61
#